data_926c3c49023b451dc3d27e8ea501487c
#
_entry.id   926c3c49023b451dc3d27e8ea501487c
#
_cell.length_a   1.000
_cell.length_b   1.000
_cell.length_c   1.000
_cell.angle_alpha   90.00
_cell.angle_beta   90.00
_cell.angle_gamma   90.00
#
_symmetry.space_group_name_H-M   'P 1'
#
loop_
_entity.id
_entity.type
_entity.pdbx_description
1 polymer ?
#
loop_
_entity_poly.entity_id
_entity_poly.type
_entity_poly.pdbx_seq_one_letter_code
_entity_poly.pdbx_strand_id
1 'polypeptide(L)'
;MVFLLSSKNICNYLKKKNICPEIKQELNEHNIESRSAKNFNLLVSLPDHSKLFVKQERFDREGKTAGEFNREWRIQEFVKQFPEVSKLNSWLPEITDFDVDNSILIVKYLDDHQNLGEFYGQENIFAPEIASSIGSIIATIHSQTINNPSYENFFGYSNSNSSPKLTQGMARGLARITPEIFGTVPADGLKFFALYQRYDSLGKAI
;
A
#
# COMPACT_ATOMS: atom_id res chain seq x y z
N MET A 1 -12.70 -24.94 -5.06
CA MET A 1 -12.61 -24.11 -6.29
C MET A 1 -12.38 -22.68 -5.84
N VAL A 2 -11.32 -22.05 -6.30
CA VAL A 2 -10.99 -20.66 -5.95
C VAL A 2 -12.00 -19.73 -6.62
N PHE A 3 -12.58 -18.79 -5.85
CA PHE A 3 -13.44 -17.76 -6.41
C PHE A 3 -12.58 -16.70 -7.10
N LEU A 4 -12.87 -16.41 -8.37
CA LEU A 4 -12.20 -15.37 -9.12
C LEU A 4 -13.13 -14.18 -9.35
N LEU A 5 -12.67 -13.01 -8.94
CA LEU A 5 -13.37 -11.74 -9.10
C LEU A 5 -13.45 -11.33 -10.57
N SER A 6 -14.62 -10.82 -10.98
CA SER A 6 -14.84 -10.29 -12.33
C SER A 6 -15.94 -9.22 -12.31
N SER A 7 -16.04 -8.41 -13.37
CA SER A 7 -17.15 -7.46 -13.54
C SER A 7 -18.52 -8.13 -13.50
N LYS A 8 -18.63 -9.39 -13.94
CA LYS A 8 -19.89 -10.14 -13.98
C LYS A 8 -20.38 -10.64 -12.63
N ASN A 9 -19.46 -10.87 -11.66
CA ASN A 9 -19.82 -11.47 -10.38
C ASN A 9 -19.68 -10.54 -9.16
N ILE A 10 -19.05 -9.38 -9.32
CA ILE A 10 -18.78 -8.44 -8.23
C ILE A 10 -20.05 -7.98 -7.50
N CYS A 11 -21.12 -7.67 -8.23
CA CYS A 11 -22.38 -7.21 -7.63
C CYS A 11 -22.97 -8.27 -6.69
N ASN A 12 -23.02 -9.51 -7.15
CA ASN A 12 -23.50 -10.63 -6.34
C ASN A 12 -22.59 -10.90 -5.14
N TYR A 13 -21.29 -10.73 -5.33
CA TYR A 13 -20.30 -10.86 -4.26
C TYR A 13 -20.51 -9.81 -3.17
N LEU A 14 -20.63 -8.52 -3.52
CA LEU A 14 -20.86 -7.43 -2.58
C LEU A 14 -22.20 -7.58 -1.84
N LYS A 15 -23.26 -8.02 -2.53
CA LYS A 15 -24.55 -8.35 -1.92
C LYS A 15 -24.42 -9.48 -0.89
N LYS A 16 -23.73 -10.57 -1.25
CA LYS A 16 -23.50 -11.71 -0.35
C LYS A 16 -22.72 -11.32 0.90
N LYS A 17 -21.79 -10.40 0.77
CA LYS A 17 -20.99 -9.84 1.88
C LYS A 17 -21.76 -8.79 2.71
N ASN A 18 -22.97 -8.44 2.32
CA ASN A 18 -23.78 -7.39 2.97
C ASN A 18 -23.11 -6.01 3.05
N ILE A 19 -22.18 -5.74 2.12
CA ILE A 19 -21.41 -4.48 2.09
C ILE A 19 -22.27 -3.35 1.54
N CYS A 20 -23.21 -3.66 0.65
CA CYS A 20 -24.11 -2.69 0.05
C CYS A 20 -25.53 -3.29 0.01
N PRO A 21 -26.22 -3.39 1.15
CA PRO A 21 -27.56 -3.97 1.22
C PRO A 21 -28.60 -3.18 0.42
N GLU A 22 -28.35 -1.89 0.20
CA GLU A 22 -29.24 -0.99 -0.52
C GLU A 22 -29.10 -1.07 -2.05
N ILE A 23 -28.22 -1.90 -2.58
CA ILE A 23 -28.16 -2.16 -4.02
C ILE A 23 -29.41 -2.96 -4.44
N LYS A 24 -30.59 -2.32 -4.32
CA LYS A 24 -31.85 -2.82 -4.91
C LYS A 24 -31.86 -2.59 -6.42
N GLN A 25 -31.17 -1.58 -6.91
CA GLN A 25 -30.93 -1.36 -8.33
C GLN A 25 -29.76 -2.24 -8.78
N GLU A 26 -29.93 -2.93 -9.88
CA GLU A 26 -28.84 -3.67 -10.51
C GLU A 26 -27.72 -2.70 -10.86
N LEU A 27 -26.54 -2.89 -10.25
CA LEU A 27 -25.33 -2.25 -10.74
C LEU A 27 -25.12 -2.77 -12.17
N ASN A 28 -25.22 -1.87 -13.12
CA ASN A 28 -24.97 -2.15 -14.52
C ASN A 28 -23.46 -2.26 -14.78
N GLU A 29 -23.06 -2.89 -15.86
CA GLU A 29 -21.65 -2.97 -16.26
C GLU A 29 -20.95 -1.59 -16.36
N HIS A 30 -21.71 -0.53 -16.62
CA HIS A 30 -21.22 0.86 -16.65
C HIS A 30 -20.74 1.40 -15.29
N ASN A 31 -21.15 0.77 -14.19
CA ASN A 31 -20.72 1.15 -12.85
C ASN A 31 -19.44 0.46 -12.41
N ILE A 32 -18.87 -0.41 -13.26
CA ILE A 32 -17.72 -1.24 -12.93
C ILE A 32 -16.61 -1.00 -13.94
N GLU A 33 -15.51 -0.44 -13.46
CA GLU A 33 -14.32 -0.20 -14.26
C GLU A 33 -13.22 -1.19 -13.85
N SER A 34 -12.66 -1.90 -14.82
CA SER A 34 -11.50 -2.77 -14.59
C SER A 34 -10.21 -1.95 -14.61
N ARG A 35 -9.47 -2.00 -13.52
CA ARG A 35 -8.15 -1.35 -13.36
C ARG A 35 -7.06 -2.38 -13.04
N SER A 36 -7.13 -3.52 -13.69
CA SER A 36 -6.20 -4.62 -13.45
C SER A 36 -4.77 -4.25 -13.83
N ALA A 37 -3.84 -4.54 -12.89
CA ALA A 37 -2.40 -4.40 -13.08
C ALA A 37 -1.71 -5.68 -12.59
N LYS A 38 -0.93 -5.60 -11.50
CA LYS A 38 -0.35 -6.76 -10.82
C LYS A 38 -1.44 -7.69 -10.28
N ASN A 39 -2.49 -7.12 -9.69
CA ASN A 39 -3.65 -7.80 -9.11
C ASN A 39 -4.91 -7.56 -9.96
N PHE A 40 -5.99 -8.30 -9.71
CA PHE A 40 -7.30 -7.99 -10.26
C PHE A 40 -7.91 -6.84 -9.46
N ASN A 41 -8.19 -5.74 -10.13
CA ASN A 41 -8.74 -4.56 -9.49
C ASN A 41 -9.99 -4.10 -10.23
N LEU A 42 -11.06 -3.85 -9.48
CA LEU A 42 -12.30 -3.29 -9.96
C LEU A 42 -12.63 -2.02 -9.19
N LEU A 43 -12.94 -0.95 -9.88
CA LEU A 43 -13.56 0.23 -9.32
C LEU A 43 -15.06 0.12 -9.50
N VAL A 44 -15.81 0.16 -8.41
CA VAL A 44 -17.27 -0.01 -8.38
C VAL A 44 -17.90 1.28 -7.90
N SER A 45 -18.68 1.93 -8.76
CA SER A 45 -19.47 3.11 -8.41
C SER A 45 -20.80 2.69 -7.81
N LEU A 46 -21.10 3.17 -6.62
CA LEU A 46 -22.32 2.87 -5.88
C LEU A 46 -23.44 3.90 -6.20
N PRO A 47 -24.72 3.58 -5.93
CA PRO A 47 -25.84 4.50 -6.20
C PRO A 47 -25.80 5.80 -5.43
N ASP A 48 -25.15 5.83 -4.28
CA ASP A 48 -24.93 7.02 -3.44
C ASP A 48 -23.74 7.89 -3.91
N HIS A 49 -23.22 7.61 -5.11
CA HIS A 49 -22.03 8.23 -5.70
C HIS A 49 -20.70 7.91 -5.00
N SER A 50 -20.70 7.14 -3.93
CA SER A 50 -19.45 6.62 -3.37
C SER A 50 -18.86 5.53 -4.27
N LYS A 51 -17.56 5.26 -4.11
CA LYS A 51 -16.89 4.22 -4.89
C LYS A 51 -16.11 3.27 -4.00
N LEU A 52 -16.12 2.02 -4.39
CA LEU A 52 -15.32 0.97 -3.77
C LEU A 52 -14.22 0.53 -4.74
N PHE A 53 -13.03 0.36 -4.20
CA PHE A 53 -11.94 -0.26 -4.92
C PHE A 53 -11.76 -1.68 -4.41
N VAL A 54 -12.13 -2.64 -5.24
CA VAL A 54 -12.12 -4.06 -4.89
C VAL A 54 -10.92 -4.71 -5.56
N LYS A 55 -10.03 -5.25 -4.74
CA LYS A 55 -8.77 -5.86 -5.18
C LYS A 55 -8.76 -7.34 -4.86
N GLN A 56 -8.28 -8.19 -5.78
CA GLN A 56 -8.02 -9.60 -5.51
C GLN A 56 -6.59 -9.95 -5.91
N GLU A 57 -5.86 -10.62 -5.01
CA GLU A 57 -4.54 -11.16 -5.33
C GLU A 57 -4.64 -12.28 -6.38
N ARG A 58 -3.63 -12.37 -7.21
CA ARG A 58 -3.51 -13.49 -8.14
C ARG A 58 -3.06 -14.74 -7.39
N PHE A 59 -3.70 -15.84 -7.68
CA PHE A 59 -3.29 -17.14 -7.18
C PHE A 59 -2.20 -17.73 -8.10
N ASP A 60 -1.23 -18.35 -7.50
CA ASP A 60 -0.23 -19.15 -8.22
C ASP A 60 -0.81 -20.51 -8.66
N ARG A 61 0.03 -21.35 -9.26
CA ARG A 61 -0.37 -22.68 -9.73
C ARG A 61 -0.77 -23.64 -8.60
N GLU A 62 -0.34 -23.36 -7.38
CA GLU A 62 -0.65 -24.14 -6.18
C GLU A 62 -1.90 -23.61 -5.45
N GLY A 63 -2.53 -22.54 -5.96
CA GLY A 63 -3.66 -21.89 -5.34
C GLY A 63 -3.31 -21.01 -4.14
N LYS A 64 -2.06 -20.54 -4.06
CA LYS A 64 -1.58 -19.63 -3.02
C LYS A 64 -1.46 -18.21 -3.54
N THR A 65 -1.55 -17.23 -2.66
CA THR A 65 -1.29 -15.82 -2.94
C THR A 65 0.00 -15.36 -2.27
N ALA A 66 0.48 -14.18 -2.64
CA ALA A 66 1.63 -13.55 -2.00
C ALA A 66 1.33 -13.03 -0.57
N GLY A 67 0.07 -13.00 -0.17
CA GLY A 67 -0.38 -12.52 1.15
C GLY A 67 -0.22 -11.02 1.35
N GLU A 68 -0.21 -10.25 0.26
CA GLU A 68 -0.04 -8.78 0.33
C GLU A 68 -1.23 -8.13 1.02
N PHE A 69 -2.45 -8.55 0.66
CA PHE A 69 -3.67 -7.96 1.23
C PHE A 69 -3.90 -8.38 2.68
N ASN A 70 -3.46 -9.57 3.06
CA ASN A 70 -3.44 -9.94 4.46
C ASN A 70 -2.50 -9.02 5.27
N ARG A 71 -1.36 -8.61 4.71
CA ARG A 71 -0.47 -7.64 5.36
C ARG A 71 -1.10 -6.24 5.44
N GLU A 72 -1.77 -5.78 4.36
CA GLU A 72 -2.52 -4.51 4.38
C GLU A 72 -3.62 -4.53 5.47
N TRP A 73 -4.38 -5.62 5.55
CA TRP A 73 -5.41 -5.79 6.58
C TRP A 73 -4.83 -5.79 8.00
N ARG A 74 -3.74 -6.50 8.20
CA ARG A 74 -3.08 -6.55 9.54
C ARG A 74 -2.61 -5.19 10.02
N ILE A 75 -2.26 -4.26 9.15
CA ILE A 75 -1.92 -2.88 9.53
C ILE A 75 -3.15 -2.18 10.13
N GLN A 76 -4.33 -2.36 9.55
CA GLN A 76 -5.58 -1.81 10.12
C GLN A 76 -5.90 -2.42 11.49
N GLU A 77 -5.75 -3.72 11.63
CA GLU A 77 -5.94 -4.42 12.91
C GLU A 77 -4.93 -3.94 13.97
N PHE A 78 -3.68 -3.71 13.58
CA PHE A 78 -2.64 -3.16 14.43
C PHE A 78 -3.03 -1.78 14.99
N VAL A 79 -3.46 -0.87 14.14
CA VAL A 79 -3.85 0.48 14.57
C VAL A 79 -5.10 0.46 15.46
N LYS A 80 -6.02 -0.48 15.23
CA LYS A 80 -7.18 -0.68 16.11
C LYS A 80 -6.80 -1.25 17.48
N GLN A 81 -5.84 -2.18 17.50
CA GLN A 81 -5.42 -2.85 18.72
C GLN A 81 -4.56 -1.97 19.63
N PHE A 82 -3.80 -1.04 19.06
CA PHE A 82 -2.86 -0.18 19.78
C PHE A 82 -3.24 1.29 19.69
N PRO A 83 -4.03 1.82 20.66
CA PRO A 83 -4.52 3.20 20.65
C PRO A 83 -3.42 4.27 20.55
N GLU A 84 -2.23 3.97 21.08
CA GLU A 84 -1.06 4.87 21.05
C GLU A 84 -0.56 5.17 19.63
N VAL A 85 -0.85 4.31 18.66
CA VAL A 85 -0.55 4.53 17.23
C VAL A 85 -1.76 4.92 16.42
N SER A 86 -2.90 5.24 17.06
CA SER A 86 -4.17 5.57 16.38
C SER A 86 -4.06 6.74 15.39
N LYS A 87 -3.10 7.64 15.58
CA LYS A 87 -2.82 8.74 14.65
C LYS A 87 -2.49 8.22 13.24
N LEU A 88 -1.91 7.03 13.12
CA LEU A 88 -1.59 6.43 11.83
C LEU A 88 -2.84 6.15 11.00
N ASN A 89 -4.00 5.98 11.65
CA ASN A 89 -5.26 5.69 10.96
C ASN A 89 -5.67 6.81 9.97
N SER A 90 -5.29 8.06 10.23
CA SER A 90 -5.59 9.18 9.34
C SER A 90 -4.84 9.12 8.00
N TRP A 91 -3.81 8.29 7.90
CA TRP A 91 -3.00 8.10 6.69
C TRP A 91 -3.25 6.77 5.98
N LEU A 92 -4.12 5.95 6.56
CA LEU A 92 -4.49 4.66 5.98
C LEU A 92 -5.80 4.78 5.21
N PRO A 93 -5.95 4.04 4.10
CA PRO A 93 -7.23 3.96 3.41
C PRO A 93 -8.25 3.24 4.29
N GLU A 94 -9.51 3.63 4.18
CA GLU A 94 -10.61 2.94 4.88
C GLU A 94 -10.86 1.57 4.21
N ILE A 95 -10.51 0.49 4.91
CA ILE A 95 -10.80 -0.87 4.48
C ILE A 95 -12.19 -1.24 4.99
N THR A 96 -13.09 -1.56 4.06
CA THR A 96 -14.48 -1.94 4.36
C THR A 96 -14.59 -3.42 4.74
N ASP A 97 -13.89 -4.31 4.01
CA ASP A 97 -13.89 -5.77 4.26
C ASP A 97 -12.62 -6.42 3.72
N PHE A 98 -12.24 -7.54 4.32
CA PHE A 98 -11.21 -8.43 3.81
C PHE A 98 -11.66 -9.89 3.84
N ASP A 99 -11.80 -10.48 2.67
CA ASP A 99 -12.09 -11.90 2.48
C ASP A 99 -10.77 -12.68 2.42
N VAL A 100 -10.42 -13.27 3.56
CA VAL A 100 -9.17 -14.03 3.72
C VAL A 100 -9.10 -15.23 2.76
N ASP A 101 -10.22 -15.93 2.59
CA ASP A 101 -10.26 -17.18 1.82
C ASP A 101 -10.03 -16.94 0.33
N ASN A 102 -10.52 -15.81 -0.17
CA ASN A 102 -10.43 -15.45 -1.57
C ASN A 102 -9.37 -14.36 -1.84
N SER A 103 -8.67 -13.90 -0.80
CA SER A 103 -7.72 -12.79 -0.85
C SER A 103 -8.29 -11.56 -1.56
N ILE A 104 -9.50 -11.14 -1.15
CA ILE A 104 -10.19 -9.98 -1.69
C ILE A 104 -10.23 -8.87 -0.63
N LEU A 105 -9.64 -7.73 -0.96
CA LEU A 105 -9.65 -6.53 -0.13
C LEU A 105 -10.58 -5.49 -0.74
N ILE A 106 -11.48 -4.94 0.07
CA ILE A 106 -12.45 -3.91 -0.33
C ILE A 106 -12.11 -2.62 0.41
N VAL A 107 -11.82 -1.59 -0.34
CA VAL A 107 -11.37 -0.30 0.16
C VAL A 107 -12.28 0.79 -0.37
N LYS A 108 -12.59 1.78 0.47
CA LYS A 108 -13.24 3.00 0.01
C LYS A 108 -12.31 3.76 -0.92
N TYR A 109 -12.81 4.10 -2.11
CA TYR A 109 -12.00 4.83 -3.08
C TYR A 109 -11.88 6.31 -2.70
N LEU A 110 -10.68 6.86 -2.89
CA LEU A 110 -10.37 8.25 -2.55
C LEU A 110 -10.54 9.12 -3.81
N ASP A 111 -11.78 9.52 -4.11
CA ASP A 111 -12.11 10.31 -5.31
C ASP A 111 -11.43 11.68 -5.33
N ASP A 112 -11.30 12.31 -4.17
CA ASP A 112 -10.74 13.65 -4.03
C ASP A 112 -9.21 13.67 -3.94
N HIS A 113 -8.57 12.54 -4.26
CA HIS A 113 -7.13 12.39 -4.17
C HIS A 113 -6.53 12.03 -5.52
N GLN A 114 -5.35 12.55 -5.78
CA GLN A 114 -4.53 12.22 -6.94
C GLN A 114 -3.26 11.51 -6.49
N ASN A 115 -2.80 10.51 -7.23
CA ASN A 115 -1.53 9.90 -6.91
C ASN A 115 -0.37 10.84 -7.29
N LEU A 116 0.70 10.75 -6.51
CA LEU A 116 1.87 11.63 -6.68
C LEU A 116 2.53 11.51 -8.04
N GLY A 117 2.50 10.34 -8.67
CA GLY A 117 3.07 10.14 -10.00
C GLY A 117 2.31 10.93 -11.06
N GLU A 118 0.99 10.92 -11.02
CA GLU A 118 0.14 11.71 -11.90
C GLU A 118 0.29 13.20 -11.62
N PHE A 119 0.29 13.61 -10.34
CA PHE A 119 0.50 15.00 -9.95
C PHE A 119 1.82 15.55 -10.51
N TYR A 120 2.94 14.87 -10.28
CA TYR A 120 4.23 15.31 -10.78
C TYR A 120 4.35 15.24 -12.31
N GLY A 121 3.68 14.29 -12.95
CA GLY A 121 3.65 14.17 -14.41
C GLY A 121 2.89 15.30 -15.09
N GLN A 122 1.86 15.85 -14.45
CA GLN A 122 1.03 16.94 -14.99
C GLN A 122 1.61 18.32 -14.68
N GLU A 123 1.95 18.56 -13.42
CA GLU A 123 2.33 19.88 -12.94
C GLU A 123 3.82 20.19 -13.12
N ASN A 124 4.66 19.16 -13.20
CA ASN A 124 6.12 19.29 -13.25
C ASN A 124 6.69 20.14 -12.08
N ILE A 125 5.95 20.20 -10.97
CA ILE A 125 6.24 20.98 -9.76
C ILE A 125 6.57 20.00 -8.63
N PHE A 126 7.78 20.15 -8.06
CA PHE A 126 8.21 19.39 -6.88
C PHE A 126 8.11 20.29 -5.64
N ALA A 127 6.92 20.34 -5.04
CA ALA A 127 6.67 21.15 -3.86
C ALA A 127 7.43 20.59 -2.64
N PRO A 128 8.31 21.38 -1.99
CA PRO A 128 9.05 20.94 -0.79
C PRO A 128 8.13 20.53 0.36
N GLU A 129 6.94 21.09 0.42
CA GLU A 129 5.91 20.80 1.41
C GLU A 129 5.45 19.34 1.34
N ILE A 130 5.34 18.77 0.13
CA ILE A 130 5.00 17.35 -0.06
C ILE A 130 6.11 16.47 0.53
N ALA A 131 7.37 16.77 0.22
CA ALA A 131 8.51 16.04 0.76
C ALA A 131 8.58 16.13 2.29
N SER A 132 8.35 17.32 2.85
CA SER A 132 8.30 17.56 4.30
C SER A 132 7.16 16.78 4.96
N SER A 133 5.98 16.73 4.33
CA SER A 133 4.82 15.99 4.83
C SER A 133 5.11 14.49 4.85
N ILE A 134 5.64 13.94 3.76
CA ILE A 134 6.02 12.52 3.67
C ILE A 134 7.08 12.18 4.72
N GLY A 135 8.12 13.01 4.84
CA GLY A 135 9.17 12.85 5.85
C GLY A 135 8.62 12.86 7.27
N SER A 136 7.67 13.75 7.57
CA SER A 136 7.01 13.83 8.87
C SER A 136 6.16 12.59 9.17
N ILE A 137 5.45 12.06 8.18
CA ILE A 137 4.67 10.82 8.30
C ILE A 137 5.60 9.65 8.62
N ILE A 138 6.66 9.47 7.85
CA ILE A 138 7.65 8.39 8.04
C ILE A 138 8.31 8.51 9.42
N ALA A 139 8.75 9.71 9.80
CA ALA A 139 9.34 9.95 11.11
C ALA A 139 8.38 9.63 12.26
N THR A 140 7.10 9.96 12.10
CA THR A 140 6.06 9.64 13.09
C THR A 140 5.86 8.12 13.20
N ILE A 141 5.77 7.41 12.07
CA ILE A 141 5.67 5.94 12.07
C ILE A 141 6.86 5.34 12.82
N HIS A 142 8.08 5.71 12.45
CA HIS A 142 9.28 5.18 13.07
C HIS A 142 9.33 5.49 14.57
N SER A 143 9.11 6.74 14.97
CA SER A 143 9.18 7.14 16.39
C SER A 143 8.14 6.46 17.28
N GLN A 144 6.96 6.15 16.72
CA GLN A 144 5.90 5.49 17.47
C GLN A 144 6.02 3.97 17.48
N THR A 145 6.74 3.37 16.54
CA THR A 145 6.79 1.91 16.40
C THR A 145 8.13 1.28 16.77
N ILE A 146 9.19 2.08 16.91
CA ILE A 146 10.53 1.55 17.19
C ILE A 146 10.62 0.91 18.58
N ASN A 147 11.34 -0.20 18.68
CA ASN A 147 11.68 -0.88 19.92
C ASN A 147 10.46 -1.26 20.80
N ASN A 148 9.34 -1.61 20.21
CA ASN A 148 8.18 -2.07 20.94
C ASN A 148 7.96 -3.58 20.74
N PRO A 149 8.31 -4.44 21.72
CA PRO A 149 8.17 -5.89 21.61
C PRO A 149 6.73 -6.37 21.38
N SER A 150 5.73 -5.61 21.84
CA SER A 150 4.32 -5.94 21.63
C SER A 150 3.96 -5.83 20.15
N TYR A 151 4.54 -4.87 19.42
CA TYR A 151 4.33 -4.69 17.99
C TYR A 151 5.04 -5.78 17.18
N GLU A 152 6.26 -6.14 17.59
CA GLU A 152 7.00 -7.26 17.00
C GLU A 152 6.22 -8.57 17.13
N ASN A 153 5.68 -8.82 18.33
CA ASN A 153 4.84 -10.00 18.58
C ASN A 153 3.56 -10.00 17.75
N PHE A 154 2.91 -8.84 17.62
CA PHE A 154 1.69 -8.71 16.79
C PHE A 154 1.96 -9.11 15.34
N PHE A 155 3.06 -8.67 14.74
CA PHE A 155 3.42 -9.00 13.36
C PHE A 155 4.10 -10.37 13.21
N GLY A 156 4.40 -11.07 14.32
CA GLY A 156 5.06 -12.38 14.31
C GLY A 156 6.56 -12.31 14.03
N TYR A 157 7.17 -11.16 14.21
CA TYR A 157 8.62 -11.01 14.16
C TYR A 157 9.24 -11.47 15.48
N SER A 158 9.14 -12.76 15.81
CA SER A 158 9.88 -13.30 16.94
C SER A 158 11.35 -13.41 16.55
N ASN A 159 12.20 -12.60 17.19
CA ASN A 159 13.66 -12.79 17.38
C ASN A 159 14.46 -13.59 16.31
N SER A 160 13.98 -13.67 15.08
CA SER A 160 14.82 -14.14 14.00
C SER A 160 15.75 -12.98 13.63
N ASN A 161 17.06 -13.17 13.79
CA ASN A 161 18.14 -12.27 13.35
C ASN A 161 18.16 -11.98 11.83
N SER A 162 17.02 -12.05 11.20
CA SER A 162 16.82 -11.72 9.80
C SER A 162 16.36 -10.28 9.69
N SER A 163 17.31 -9.35 9.72
CA SER A 163 17.10 -8.05 9.08
C SER A 163 16.46 -8.30 7.71
N PRO A 164 15.39 -7.60 7.35
CA PRO A 164 14.75 -7.82 6.06
C PRO A 164 15.82 -7.78 4.96
N LYS A 165 15.90 -8.82 4.15
CA LYS A 165 16.88 -8.91 3.06
C LYS A 165 16.84 -7.71 2.11
N LEU A 166 15.72 -6.99 2.12
CA LEU A 166 15.49 -5.78 1.33
C LEU A 166 16.36 -4.61 1.81
N THR A 167 16.47 -4.38 3.14
CA THR A 167 17.28 -3.31 3.71
C THR A 167 18.76 -3.53 3.45
N GLN A 168 19.24 -4.74 3.56
CA GLN A 168 20.63 -5.07 3.22
C GLN A 168 20.91 -4.91 1.71
N GLY A 169 19.95 -5.24 0.84
CA GLY A 169 20.05 -5.04 -0.60
C GLY A 169 20.12 -3.55 -0.98
N MET A 170 19.27 -2.73 -0.38
CA MET A 170 19.26 -1.28 -0.62
C MET A 170 20.52 -0.61 -0.08
N ALA A 171 20.93 -0.91 1.14
CA ALA A 171 22.15 -0.36 1.72
C ALA A 171 23.41 -0.74 0.90
N ARG A 172 23.50 -2.01 0.44
CA ARG A 172 24.59 -2.47 -0.43
C ARG A 172 24.54 -1.82 -1.81
N GLY A 173 23.35 -1.62 -2.38
CA GLY A 173 23.15 -0.95 -3.66
C GLY A 173 23.63 0.51 -3.63
N LEU A 174 23.26 1.24 -2.58
CA LEU A 174 23.67 2.62 -2.39
C LEU A 174 25.15 2.78 -2.06
N ALA A 175 25.76 1.81 -1.37
CA ALA A 175 27.20 1.81 -1.07
C ALA A 175 28.09 1.45 -2.28
N ARG A 176 27.51 0.88 -3.35
CA ARG A 176 28.23 0.42 -4.56
C ARG A 176 27.79 1.16 -5.82
N ILE A 177 27.73 2.49 -5.74
CA ILE A 177 27.50 3.29 -6.94
C ILE A 177 28.77 3.26 -7.77
N THR A 178 28.74 2.52 -8.87
CA THR A 178 29.87 2.40 -9.80
C THR A 178 29.87 3.54 -10.82
N PRO A 179 31.01 3.86 -11.44
CA PRO A 179 31.11 4.91 -12.44
C PRO A 179 30.12 4.78 -13.62
N GLU A 180 29.73 3.54 -13.96
CA GLU A 180 28.76 3.29 -15.04
C GLU A 180 27.38 3.86 -14.72
N ILE A 181 27.01 3.91 -13.45
CA ILE A 181 25.73 4.51 -13.00
C ILE A 181 25.74 6.02 -13.22
N PHE A 182 26.87 6.69 -13.08
CA PHE A 182 26.97 8.15 -13.26
C PHE A 182 26.63 8.60 -14.68
N GLY A 183 26.85 7.75 -15.69
CA GLY A 183 26.51 8.07 -17.08
C GLY A 183 25.00 7.97 -17.37
N THR A 184 24.22 7.32 -16.52
CA THR A 184 22.79 7.04 -16.73
C THR A 184 21.88 7.80 -15.79
N VAL A 185 22.42 8.39 -14.70
CA VAL A 185 21.65 9.11 -13.69
C VAL A 185 21.62 10.60 -14.02
N PRO A 186 20.44 11.25 -14.04
CA PRO A 186 20.32 12.70 -14.18
C PRO A 186 21.12 13.45 -13.11
N ALA A 187 21.59 14.65 -13.42
CA ALA A 187 22.41 15.47 -12.51
C ALA A 187 21.81 15.65 -11.11
N ASP A 188 20.49 15.75 -11.01
CA ASP A 188 19.79 15.86 -9.73
C ASP A 188 19.79 14.54 -8.94
N GLY A 189 19.79 13.41 -9.62
CA GLY A 189 20.01 12.11 -8.98
C GLY A 189 21.43 12.00 -8.38
N LEU A 190 22.43 12.54 -9.05
CA LEU A 190 23.80 12.61 -8.50
C LEU A 190 23.88 13.48 -7.25
N LYS A 191 23.15 14.60 -7.20
CA LYS A 191 23.01 15.43 -6.00
C LYS A 191 22.38 14.66 -4.84
N PHE A 192 21.35 13.84 -5.12
CA PHE A 192 20.75 12.97 -4.12
C PHE A 192 21.76 11.96 -3.56
N PHE A 193 22.55 11.31 -4.40
CA PHE A 193 23.60 10.40 -3.95
C PHE A 193 24.68 11.11 -3.13
N ALA A 194 25.09 12.29 -3.54
CA ALA A 194 26.05 13.10 -2.77
C ALA A 194 25.48 13.49 -1.39
N LEU A 195 24.19 13.82 -1.32
CA LEU A 195 23.49 14.09 -0.07
C LEU A 195 23.46 12.85 0.83
N TYR A 196 23.13 11.69 0.28
CA TYR A 196 23.11 10.43 1.00
C TYR A 196 24.49 10.07 1.58
N GLN A 197 25.55 10.21 0.78
CA GLN A 197 26.91 9.94 1.23
C GLN A 197 27.40 10.90 2.33
N ARG A 198 26.85 12.12 2.37
CA ARG A 198 27.16 13.12 3.39
C ARG A 198 26.62 12.76 4.77
N TYR A 199 25.56 11.94 4.84
CA TYR A 199 24.92 11.52 6.07
C TYR A 199 25.18 10.04 6.34
N ASP A 200 26.39 9.75 6.85
CA ASP A 200 26.85 8.39 7.21
C ASP A 200 25.89 7.69 8.20
N SER A 201 25.18 8.48 9.01
CA SER A 201 24.16 8.00 9.94
C SER A 201 22.90 7.42 9.24
N LEU A 202 22.55 7.90 8.04
CA LEU A 202 21.43 7.37 7.26
C LEU A 202 21.69 5.94 6.78
N GLY A 203 22.92 5.67 6.32
CA GLY A 203 23.31 4.32 5.89
C GLY A 203 23.39 3.29 7.02
N LYS A 204 23.46 3.74 8.27
CA LYS A 204 23.45 2.89 9.47
C LYS A 204 22.04 2.70 10.04
N ALA A 205 21.10 3.59 9.67
CA ALA A 205 19.71 3.56 10.13
C ALA A 205 18.78 2.75 9.21
N ILE A 206 19.22 2.44 8.00
CA ILE A 206 18.55 1.58 7.01
C ILE A 206 19.09 0.15 7.13
#